data_53ecf042904dafffa00d4da054067c07
#
_entry.id   53ecf042904dafffa00d4da054067c07
#
_cell.length_a   1.000
_cell.length_b   1.000
_cell.length_c   1.000
_cell.angle_alpha   90.00
_cell.angle_beta   90.00
_cell.angle_gamma   90.00
#
_symmetry.space_group_name_H-M   'P 1'
#
loop_
_entity.id
_entity.type
_entity.pdbx_description
1 polymer ?
#
loop_
_entity_poly.entity_id
_entity_poly.type
_entity_poly.pdbx_seq_one_letter_code
_entity_poly.pdbx_strand_id
1 'polypeptide(L)'
;MGEWDSRAAAEGLVEDLSADGWDLTLARHVTLDVSAPTKEDAEAAARDLRKAGYAVEEEGYDADRERWDVRAREGWEMFVTADSLVDAVDRVEAIVGRRGSLRGFGVEARAEDRFSE
;
A
#
# COMPACT_ATOMS: atom_id res chain seq x y z
N MET A 1 -14.30 -14.33 -8.68
CA MET A 1 -14.17 -13.37 -8.94
C MET A 1 -13.11 -12.42 -8.61
N GLY A 2 -12.52 -11.95 -8.71
CA GLY A 2 -11.44 -11.09 -8.81
C GLY A 2 -11.33 -9.92 -7.85
N GLU A 3 -12.22 -9.84 -6.93
CA GLU A 3 -12.08 -8.78 -5.96
C GLU A 3 -10.96 -9.08 -4.98
N TRP A 4 -10.12 -8.09 -4.76
CA TRP A 4 -9.03 -8.22 -3.82
C TRP A 4 -9.58 -8.09 -2.40
N ASP A 5 -9.32 -9.11 -1.58
CA ASP A 5 -9.78 -9.14 -0.21
C ASP A 5 -8.69 -8.53 0.69
N SER A 6 -8.88 -7.27 1.06
CA SER A 6 -7.88 -6.55 1.85
C SER A 6 -7.70 -7.15 3.24
N ARG A 7 -8.76 -7.68 3.85
CA ARG A 7 -8.64 -8.30 5.18
C ARG A 7 -7.80 -9.56 5.12
N ALA A 8 -8.06 -10.43 4.15
CA ALA A 8 -7.28 -11.66 4.01
C ALA A 8 -5.82 -11.35 3.68
N ALA A 9 -5.60 -10.35 2.80
CA ALA A 9 -4.25 -9.93 2.45
C ALA A 9 -3.51 -9.35 3.65
N ALA A 10 -4.22 -8.57 4.49
CA ALA A 10 -3.62 -7.96 5.67
C ALA A 10 -3.23 -9.02 6.70
N GLU A 11 -4.11 -9.99 6.94
CA GLU A 11 -3.81 -11.06 7.87
C GLU A 11 -2.64 -11.91 7.40
N GLY A 12 -2.60 -12.21 6.10
CA GLY A 12 -1.49 -12.97 5.52
C GLY A 12 -0.17 -12.24 5.62
N LEU A 13 -0.16 -10.93 5.36
CA LEU A 13 1.06 -10.15 5.46
C LEU A 13 1.58 -10.11 6.90
N VAL A 14 0.70 -9.89 7.87
CA VAL A 14 1.11 -9.86 9.27
C VAL A 14 1.70 -11.21 9.69
N GLU A 15 1.09 -12.32 9.27
CA GLU A 15 1.62 -13.64 9.57
C GLU A 15 2.99 -13.83 8.95
N ASP A 16 3.15 -13.43 7.69
CA ASP A 16 4.42 -13.61 6.97
C ASP A 16 5.53 -12.79 7.61
N LEU A 17 5.24 -11.54 7.98
CA LEU A 17 6.23 -10.68 8.61
C LEU A 17 6.64 -11.23 9.98
N SER A 18 5.67 -11.70 10.75
CA SER A 18 5.99 -12.31 12.05
C SER A 18 6.84 -13.55 11.89
N ALA A 19 6.52 -14.41 10.91
CA ALA A 19 7.28 -15.61 10.64
C ALA A 19 8.71 -15.28 10.18
N ASP A 20 8.89 -14.15 9.48
CA ASP A 20 10.20 -13.73 9.00
C ASP A 20 11.03 -12.99 10.04
N GLY A 21 10.50 -12.80 11.24
CA GLY A 21 11.26 -12.18 12.32
C GLY A 21 11.13 -10.68 12.45
N TRP A 22 10.16 -10.07 11.76
CA TRP A 22 9.94 -8.63 11.87
C TRP A 22 9.36 -8.30 13.25
N ASP A 23 9.86 -7.20 13.83
CA ASP A 23 9.34 -6.71 15.10
C ASP A 23 8.16 -5.80 14.84
N LEU A 24 6.97 -6.32 14.98
CA LEU A 24 5.74 -5.56 14.70
C LEU A 24 5.31 -4.66 15.86
N THR A 25 6.10 -4.62 16.95
CA THR A 25 5.88 -3.62 18.00
C THR A 25 6.44 -2.25 17.59
N LEU A 26 7.21 -2.18 16.51
CA LEU A 26 7.76 -0.92 16.01
C LEU A 26 6.81 -0.33 14.98
N ALA A 27 6.59 0.97 15.03
CA ALA A 27 5.79 1.67 14.03
C ALA A 27 6.57 1.73 12.71
N ARG A 28 5.88 1.66 11.59
CA ARG A 28 6.49 1.58 10.26
C ARG A 28 5.69 2.36 9.25
N HIS A 29 6.38 2.77 8.18
CA HIS A 29 5.70 3.33 7.02
C HIS A 29 5.10 2.19 6.20
N VAL A 30 3.89 2.43 5.71
CA VAL A 30 3.18 1.47 4.87
C VAL A 30 3.11 2.05 3.46
N THR A 31 3.30 1.21 2.45
CA THR A 31 3.13 1.59 1.05
C THR A 31 1.86 0.93 0.52
N LEU A 32 1.18 1.62 -0.39
CA LEU A 32 -0.06 1.12 -0.96
C LEU A 32 0.04 1.24 -2.48
N ASP A 33 -0.31 0.16 -3.15
CA ASP A 33 -0.22 0.08 -4.60
C ASP A 33 -1.60 0.25 -5.20
N VAL A 34 -1.73 1.23 -6.08
CA VAL A 34 -2.98 1.56 -6.76
C VAL A 34 -2.81 1.26 -8.25
N SER A 35 -3.83 0.67 -8.85
CA SER A 35 -3.86 0.39 -10.27
C SER A 35 -4.95 1.22 -10.91
N ALA A 36 -4.63 1.96 -11.97
CA ALA A 36 -5.57 2.82 -12.67
C ALA A 36 -5.67 2.43 -14.14
N PRO A 37 -6.84 2.58 -14.76
CA PRO A 37 -7.02 2.14 -16.14
C PRO A 37 -6.36 3.05 -17.17
N THR A 38 -6.16 4.33 -16.86
CA THR A 38 -5.56 5.28 -17.79
C THR A 38 -4.47 6.08 -17.11
N LYS A 39 -3.61 6.68 -17.93
CA LYS A 39 -2.56 7.56 -17.40
C LYS A 39 -3.16 8.75 -16.67
N GLU A 40 -4.24 9.32 -17.22
CA GLU A 40 -4.90 10.46 -16.61
C GLU A 40 -5.46 10.13 -15.25
N ASP A 41 -6.07 8.95 -15.09
CA ASP A 41 -6.57 8.50 -13.80
C ASP A 41 -5.42 8.27 -12.81
N ALA A 42 -4.30 7.73 -13.28
CA ALA A 42 -3.14 7.52 -12.42
C ALA A 42 -2.57 8.86 -11.95
N GLU A 43 -2.46 9.83 -12.84
CA GLU A 43 -1.96 11.16 -12.47
C GLU A 43 -2.88 11.87 -11.50
N ALA A 44 -4.19 11.74 -11.70
CA ALA A 44 -5.16 12.34 -10.79
C ALA A 44 -5.11 11.67 -9.42
N ALA A 45 -4.99 10.36 -9.38
CA ALA A 45 -4.87 9.62 -8.12
C ALA A 45 -3.59 10.04 -7.38
N ALA A 46 -2.47 10.14 -8.10
CA ALA A 46 -1.20 10.56 -7.51
C ALA A 46 -1.30 11.96 -6.93
N ARG A 47 -1.93 12.90 -7.65
CA ARG A 47 -2.11 14.25 -7.16
C ARG A 47 -2.95 14.29 -5.89
N ASP A 48 -4.05 13.55 -5.86
CA ASP A 48 -4.93 13.53 -4.70
C ASP A 48 -4.25 12.88 -3.49
N LEU A 49 -3.46 11.84 -3.73
CA LEU A 49 -2.68 11.20 -2.67
C LEU A 49 -1.64 12.15 -2.08
N ARG A 50 -0.95 12.91 -2.94
CA ARG A 50 0.02 13.91 -2.45
C ARG A 50 -0.65 14.96 -1.60
N LYS A 51 -1.85 15.41 -1.99
CA LYS A 51 -2.60 16.39 -1.19
C LYS A 51 -2.99 15.85 0.17
N ALA A 52 -3.16 14.55 0.29
CA ALA A 52 -3.53 13.91 1.54
C ALA A 52 -2.33 13.54 2.42
N GLY A 53 -1.12 13.86 1.98
CA GLY A 53 0.08 13.63 2.78
C GLY A 53 0.87 12.40 2.41
N TYR A 54 0.51 11.72 1.33
CA TYR A 54 1.26 10.55 0.86
C TYR A 54 2.39 11.01 -0.06
N ALA A 55 3.51 10.29 0.00
CA ALA A 55 4.57 10.44 -0.99
C ALA A 55 4.29 9.46 -2.11
N VAL A 56 4.26 9.92 -3.35
CA VAL A 56 4.08 9.04 -4.50
C VAL A 56 5.47 8.68 -4.99
N GLU A 57 5.83 7.39 -4.85
CA GLU A 57 7.19 6.95 -5.12
C GLU A 57 7.37 6.42 -6.53
N GLU A 58 6.31 5.89 -7.12
CA GLU A 58 6.37 5.33 -8.46
C GLU A 58 5.08 5.56 -9.19
N GLU A 59 5.20 5.93 -10.46
CA GLU A 59 4.08 5.92 -11.39
C GLU A 59 4.62 5.25 -12.65
N GLY A 60 3.95 4.25 -13.18
CA GLY A 60 4.42 3.58 -14.35
C GLY A 60 3.35 2.73 -15.00
N TYR A 61 3.63 2.36 -16.25
CA TYR A 61 2.71 1.54 -17.03
C TYR A 61 3.12 0.08 -16.94
N ASP A 62 2.15 -0.76 -16.60
CA ASP A 62 2.35 -2.21 -16.59
C ASP A 62 1.75 -2.77 -17.88
N ALA A 63 2.60 -3.10 -18.84
CA ALA A 63 2.18 -3.55 -20.15
C ALA A 63 1.45 -4.89 -20.10
N ASP A 64 1.83 -5.76 -19.16
CA ASP A 64 1.19 -7.07 -19.04
C ASP A 64 -0.25 -6.97 -18.62
N ARG A 65 -0.57 -6.00 -17.77
CA ARG A 65 -1.92 -5.79 -17.26
C ARG A 65 -2.64 -4.67 -17.98
N GLU A 66 -1.93 -3.92 -18.81
CA GLU A 66 -2.46 -2.73 -19.51
C GLU A 66 -3.06 -1.75 -18.53
N ARG A 67 -2.36 -1.51 -17.43
CA ARG A 67 -2.80 -0.60 -16.38
C ARG A 67 -1.63 0.28 -15.94
N TRP A 68 -1.97 1.38 -15.29
CA TRP A 68 -0.99 2.29 -14.73
C TRP A 68 -0.91 2.07 -13.23
N ASP A 69 0.29 1.90 -12.71
CA ASP A 69 0.51 1.64 -11.29
C ASP A 69 1.01 2.89 -10.60
N VAL A 70 0.47 3.15 -9.42
CA VAL A 70 0.89 4.25 -8.56
C VAL A 70 1.23 3.65 -7.21
N ARG A 71 2.43 3.90 -6.72
CA ARG A 71 2.82 3.48 -5.37
C ARG A 71 2.84 4.69 -4.46
N ALA A 72 2.05 4.64 -3.39
CA ALA A 72 1.98 5.69 -2.41
C ALA A 72 2.58 5.21 -1.10
N ARG A 73 3.38 6.06 -0.47
CA ARG A 73 3.96 5.80 0.84
C ARG A 73 3.35 6.75 1.83
N GLU A 74 2.87 6.22 2.95
CA GLU A 74 2.31 7.08 4.00
C GLU A 74 3.39 8.02 4.53
N GLY A 75 3.02 9.26 4.75
CA GLY A 75 3.92 10.25 5.33
C GLY A 75 4.08 10.12 6.84
N TRP A 76 3.52 9.07 7.42
CA TRP A 76 3.55 8.81 8.86
C TRP A 76 3.81 7.33 9.08
N GLU A 77 4.15 6.98 10.33
CA GLU A 77 4.38 5.59 10.70
C GLU A 77 3.18 5.07 11.47
N MET A 78 2.92 3.78 11.38
CA MET A 78 1.82 3.15 12.10
C MET A 78 2.25 1.77 12.60
N PHE A 79 1.61 1.30 13.65
CA PHE A 79 1.80 -0.07 14.10
C PHE A 79 1.06 -0.99 13.14
N VAL A 80 1.72 -2.07 12.73
CA VAL A 80 1.21 -2.94 11.67
C VAL A 80 0.37 -4.05 12.29
N THR A 81 -0.93 -3.98 12.05
CA THR A 81 -1.89 -5.03 12.42
C THR A 81 -2.81 -5.23 11.23
N ALA A 82 -3.57 -6.32 11.22
CA ALA A 82 -4.54 -6.52 10.15
C ALA A 82 -5.53 -5.36 10.11
N ASP A 83 -6.01 -4.89 11.26
CA ASP A 83 -6.96 -3.78 11.30
C ASP A 83 -6.36 -2.49 10.78
N SER A 84 -5.11 -2.18 11.15
CA SER A 84 -4.49 -0.94 10.71
C SER A 84 -4.23 -0.95 9.21
N LEU A 85 -3.89 -2.10 8.64
CA LEU A 85 -3.69 -2.22 7.21
C LEU A 85 -5.00 -2.06 6.44
N VAL A 86 -6.08 -2.64 6.94
CA VAL A 86 -7.40 -2.47 6.33
C VAL A 86 -7.82 -1.00 6.38
N ASP A 87 -7.59 -0.33 7.51
CA ASP A 87 -7.90 1.10 7.62
C ASP A 87 -7.09 1.92 6.63
N ALA A 88 -5.81 1.56 6.42
CA ALA A 88 -4.96 2.25 5.45
C ALA A 88 -5.51 2.08 4.02
N VAL A 89 -5.95 0.86 3.68
CA VAL A 89 -6.57 0.59 2.38
C VAL A 89 -7.83 1.44 2.21
N ASP A 90 -8.68 1.48 3.23
CA ASP A 90 -9.93 2.24 3.15
C ASP A 90 -9.67 3.72 2.95
N ARG A 91 -8.65 4.27 3.61
CA ARG A 91 -8.30 5.68 3.44
C ARG A 91 -7.86 5.98 2.01
N VAL A 92 -7.02 5.12 1.44
CA VAL A 92 -6.54 5.32 0.08
C VAL A 92 -7.68 5.15 -0.92
N GLU A 93 -8.54 4.17 -0.72
CA GLU A 93 -9.70 3.98 -1.60
C GLU A 93 -10.62 5.18 -1.60
N ALA A 94 -10.82 5.79 -0.43
CA ALA A 94 -11.64 7.00 -0.33
C ALA A 94 -11.01 8.17 -1.09
N ILE A 95 -9.69 8.28 -1.07
CA ILE A 95 -8.97 9.36 -1.76
C ILE A 95 -8.99 9.14 -3.27
N VAL A 96 -8.71 7.91 -3.72
CA VAL A 96 -8.60 7.58 -5.13
C VAL A 96 -9.97 7.54 -5.81
N GLY A 97 -10.98 7.08 -5.08
CA GLY A 97 -12.34 6.99 -5.59
C GLY A 97 -12.44 6.01 -6.75
N ARG A 98 -13.06 6.47 -7.85
CA ARG A 98 -13.27 5.60 -9.01
C ARG A 98 -12.10 5.57 -9.98
N ARG A 99 -11.06 6.37 -9.72
CA ARG A 99 -9.93 6.49 -10.63
C ARG A 99 -9.03 5.27 -10.64
N GLY A 100 -9.09 4.47 -9.59
CA GLY A 100 -8.26 3.29 -9.50
C GLY A 100 -8.71 2.36 -8.39
N SER A 101 -7.97 1.28 -8.23
CA SER A 101 -8.26 0.31 -7.19
C SER A 101 -6.97 -0.14 -6.54
N LEU A 102 -7.04 -0.51 -5.28
CA LEU A 102 -5.89 -1.06 -4.57
C LEU A 102 -5.57 -2.44 -5.14
N ARG A 103 -4.28 -2.70 -5.34
CA ARG A 103 -3.82 -4.01 -5.78
C ARG A 103 -2.88 -4.65 -4.77
N GLY A 104 -2.45 -3.92 -3.76
CA GLY A 104 -1.60 -4.48 -2.74
C GLY A 104 -1.07 -3.41 -1.81
N PHE A 105 -0.31 -3.84 -0.82
CA PHE A 105 0.37 -2.95 0.11
C PHE A 105 1.67 -3.62 0.56
N GLY A 106 2.53 -2.81 1.16
CA GLY A 106 3.79 -3.28 1.70
C GLY A 106 4.13 -2.55 2.97
N VAL A 107 5.08 -3.08 3.70
CA VAL A 107 5.55 -2.50 4.96
C VAL A 107 7.06 -2.36 4.86
N GLU A 108 7.55 -1.18 5.24
CA GLU A 108 8.98 -0.90 5.14
C GLU A 108 9.75 -1.49 6.31
N ALA A 109 10.94 -2.00 5.99
CA ALA A 109 11.87 -2.45 7.02
C ALA A 109 12.47 -1.24 7.73
N ARG A 110 12.87 -1.43 8.96
CA ARG A 110 13.55 -0.40 9.75
C ARG A 110 14.95 -0.86 10.09
N ALA A 111 15.81 0.11 10.39
CA ALA A 111 17.16 -0.19 10.81
C ALA A 111 17.21 -1.06 12.07
N GLU A 112 16.17 -0.96 12.91
CA GLU A 112 16.09 -1.75 14.14
C GLU A 112 15.73 -3.21 13.88
N ASP A 113 15.23 -3.55 12.69
CA ASP A 113 14.89 -4.93 12.39
C ASP A 113 16.14 -5.76 12.31
N ARG A 114 16.13 -6.91 13.00
CA ARG A 114 17.29 -7.79 13.02
C ARG A 114 16.89 -9.10 12.38
N PHE A 115 17.10 -9.15 11.10
CA PHE A 115 16.82 -10.37 10.37
C PHE A 115 17.93 -11.38 10.58
N SER A 116 17.58 -12.65 10.55
CA SER A 116 18.58 -13.69 10.65
C SER A 116 19.56 -13.60 9.52
N GLU A 117 20.78 -13.82 9.83
CA GLU A 117 21.82 -13.83 8.81
C GLU A 117 22.30 -15.19 8.50
#